data_b8720357752bb8a219cfdb12cfd47748
#
_entry.id   b8720357752bb8a219cfdb12cfd47748
#
_cell.length_a   1.000
_cell.length_b   1.000
_cell.length_c   1.000
_cell.angle_alpha   90.00
_cell.angle_beta   90.00
_cell.angle_gamma   90.00
#
_symmetry.space_group_name_H-M   'P 1'
#
loop_
_entity.id
_entity.type
_entity.pdbx_description
1 polymer ?
#
loop_
_entity_poly.entity_id
_entity_poly.type
_entity_poly.pdbx_seq_one_letter_code
_entity_poly.pdbx_strand_id
1 'polypeptide(L)'
;MFPSPAYAERWVKQVYNPEDYWGGFPEGEADEESMWRNAPWAIGPFEKHRANPVLAPTPGAWDAGRIDGGVHNGAIVIRGGVFYYVYRGERPLDVEMKSDFDYICDIGVATSPDGVHFTKETAHSPFFRQGADRRYSYEDVNLVEHEGTYYLFCNQWDWEHQGNHRINGTFLATSRDLLHWEKRGIVFPDATRTHRNGVVLHDPQNRALRVNGKFVMYINDGLIAYSDDLVHWKSHDVKVRWPGGEGCLALGRYSEKNPDDIVLFTGGNHTGHFYAIGEVLFSASDPETPRAWLPRPVLKAEPRYPWESGRAAEPPHRVISTFRDCIFFNALTLHRGQWWLYYGGSEYYTCLATAKG
;
A
#
# COMPACT_ATOMS: atom_id res chain seq x y z
N MET A 1 -16.29 21.56 9.97
CA MET A 1 -15.71 22.58 9.06
C MET A 1 -14.93 21.78 8.04
N PHE A 2 -15.28 21.84 6.76
CA PHE A 2 -14.64 21.05 5.72
C PHE A 2 -13.22 21.59 5.47
N PRO A 3 -12.18 20.72 5.35
CA PRO A 3 -10.88 21.18 4.89
C PRO A 3 -11.03 21.84 3.51
N SER A 4 -10.40 22.98 3.34
CA SER A 4 -10.48 23.74 2.08
C SER A 4 -9.72 22.99 0.97
N PRO A 5 -10.06 23.20 -0.31
CA PRO A 5 -9.27 22.69 -1.44
C PRO A 5 -7.77 23.04 -1.34
N ALA A 6 -7.44 24.16 -0.69
CA ALA A 6 -6.07 24.54 -0.39
C ALA A 6 -5.33 23.58 0.56
N TYR A 7 -6.04 22.77 1.33
CA TYR A 7 -5.44 21.74 2.19
C TYR A 7 -4.94 20.55 1.37
N ALA A 8 -5.78 20.04 0.47
CA ALA A 8 -5.38 18.97 -0.43
C ALA A 8 -4.21 19.39 -1.33
N GLU A 9 -4.22 20.62 -1.86
CA GLU A 9 -3.09 21.17 -2.62
C GLU A 9 -1.82 21.34 -1.76
N ARG A 10 -1.95 21.73 -0.49
CA ARG A 10 -0.80 21.87 0.41
C ARG A 10 -0.21 20.52 0.77
N TRP A 11 -1.05 19.52 1.00
CA TRP A 11 -0.63 18.15 1.32
C TRP A 11 0.10 17.52 0.13
N VAL A 12 -0.47 17.63 -1.08
CA VAL A 12 0.18 17.21 -2.33
C VAL A 12 1.55 17.87 -2.51
N LYS A 13 1.69 19.18 -2.22
CA LYS A 13 2.97 19.90 -2.32
C LYS A 13 3.98 19.54 -1.23
N GLN A 14 3.52 19.12 -0.04
CA GLN A 14 4.41 18.72 1.06
C GLN A 14 4.89 17.28 0.96
N VAL A 15 4.07 16.39 0.43
CA VAL A 15 4.38 14.96 0.31
C VAL A 15 5.03 14.63 -1.03
N TYR A 16 4.67 15.38 -2.06
CA TYR A 16 5.19 15.21 -3.42
C TYR A 16 5.97 16.45 -3.83
N ASN A 17 7.27 16.43 -3.64
CA ASN A 17 8.13 17.39 -4.35
C ASN A 17 8.18 16.96 -5.83
N PRO A 18 7.63 17.74 -6.77
CA PRO A 18 7.62 17.37 -8.20
C PRO A 18 9.01 17.16 -8.78
N GLU A 19 10.05 17.67 -8.11
CA GLU A 19 11.44 17.48 -8.52
C GLU A 19 12.02 16.13 -8.10
N ASP A 20 11.44 15.50 -7.06
CA ASP A 20 11.88 14.19 -6.57
C ASP A 20 11.15 13.02 -7.24
N TYR A 21 9.96 13.26 -7.80
CA TYR A 21 9.21 12.29 -8.57
C TYR A 21 9.34 12.64 -10.05
N TRP A 22 9.67 11.68 -10.87
CA TRP A 22 9.46 11.78 -12.29
C TRP A 22 8.00 12.15 -12.48
N GLY A 23 7.76 13.39 -12.96
CA GLY A 23 6.42 13.86 -13.23
C GLY A 23 5.66 12.80 -14.00
N GLY A 24 4.37 12.62 -13.70
CA GLY A 24 3.54 11.48 -14.10
C GLY A 24 3.93 10.82 -15.41
N PHE A 25 3.55 9.58 -15.59
CA PHE A 25 3.90 8.85 -16.82
C PHE A 25 3.71 9.76 -18.03
N PRO A 26 4.71 9.94 -18.89
CA PRO A 26 4.55 10.77 -20.07
C PRO A 26 3.32 10.29 -20.83
N GLU A 27 2.41 11.20 -21.15
CA GLU A 27 1.27 10.90 -22.02
C GLU A 27 1.80 10.37 -23.34
N GLY A 28 1.83 9.06 -23.47
CA GLY A 28 1.98 8.42 -24.77
C GLY A 28 0.60 8.22 -25.36
N GLU A 29 0.42 8.55 -26.62
CA GLU A 29 -0.77 8.22 -27.42
C GLU A 29 -0.94 6.70 -27.67
N ALA A 30 -0.15 5.85 -26.98
CA ALA A 30 -0.27 4.40 -27.10
C ALA A 30 -1.70 3.99 -26.69
N ASP A 31 -2.43 3.39 -27.62
CA ASP A 31 -3.69 2.74 -27.29
C ASP A 31 -3.45 1.58 -26.30
N GLU A 32 -4.46 1.20 -25.56
CA GLU A 32 -4.34 0.21 -24.51
C GLU A 32 -3.88 -1.16 -25.05
N GLU A 33 -4.37 -1.56 -26.22
CA GLU A 33 -3.99 -2.83 -26.86
C GLU A 33 -2.49 -2.84 -27.23
N SER A 34 -1.99 -1.73 -27.76
CA SER A 34 -0.58 -1.54 -28.08
C SER A 34 0.30 -1.59 -26.83
N MET A 35 -0.16 -0.99 -25.71
CA MET A 35 0.55 -1.06 -24.43
C MET A 35 0.76 -2.49 -23.97
N TRP A 36 -0.31 -3.31 -23.91
CA TRP A 36 -0.22 -4.71 -23.46
C TRP A 36 0.61 -5.57 -24.40
N ARG A 37 0.55 -5.34 -25.71
CA ARG A 37 1.36 -6.05 -26.70
C ARG A 37 2.85 -5.80 -26.50
N ASN A 38 3.22 -4.56 -26.16
CA ASN A 38 4.61 -4.12 -26.02
C ASN A 38 5.19 -4.36 -24.62
N ALA A 39 4.37 -4.73 -23.64
CA ALA A 39 4.79 -4.99 -22.27
C ALA A 39 4.40 -6.41 -21.80
N PRO A 40 4.97 -7.48 -22.41
CA PRO A 40 4.63 -8.86 -22.05
C PRO A 40 5.06 -9.25 -20.63
N TRP A 41 5.78 -8.39 -19.93
CA TRP A 41 6.20 -8.50 -18.54
C TRP A 41 5.14 -7.98 -17.56
N ALA A 42 4.22 -7.15 -18.03
CA ALA A 42 3.21 -6.51 -17.18
C ALA A 42 2.11 -7.47 -16.73
N ILE A 43 1.54 -7.21 -15.57
CA ILE A 43 0.48 -7.98 -14.96
C ILE A 43 -0.86 -7.27 -15.16
N GLY A 44 -1.76 -7.87 -15.92
CA GLY A 44 -3.08 -7.31 -16.26
C GLY A 44 -3.56 -7.77 -17.63
N PRO A 45 -4.58 -7.13 -18.24
CA PRO A 45 -5.40 -6.06 -17.67
C PRO A 45 -6.27 -6.54 -16.50
N PHE A 46 -6.53 -5.63 -15.55
CA PHE A 46 -7.37 -5.91 -14.41
C PHE A 46 -8.83 -5.52 -14.63
N GLU A 47 -9.74 -6.41 -14.23
CA GLU A 47 -11.18 -6.16 -14.21
C GLU A 47 -11.68 -6.00 -12.76
N LYS A 48 -12.42 -4.92 -12.48
CA LYS A 48 -12.96 -4.64 -11.15
C LYS A 48 -14.04 -5.66 -10.79
N HIS A 49 -13.93 -6.23 -9.59
CA HIS A 49 -14.83 -7.28 -9.14
C HIS A 49 -16.23 -6.71 -8.80
N ARG A 50 -17.28 -7.43 -9.20
CA ARG A 50 -18.68 -7.00 -9.01
C ARG A 50 -19.14 -6.88 -7.55
N ALA A 51 -18.46 -7.56 -6.62
CA ALA A 51 -18.79 -7.54 -5.19
C ALA A 51 -18.13 -6.38 -4.43
N ASN A 52 -17.45 -5.45 -5.13
CA ASN A 52 -16.86 -4.28 -4.49
C ASN A 52 -17.91 -3.40 -3.80
N PRO A 53 -17.54 -2.78 -2.66
CA PRO A 53 -16.30 -2.97 -1.89
C PRO A 53 -16.31 -4.30 -1.12
N VAL A 54 -15.13 -4.94 -0.95
CA VAL A 54 -14.97 -6.22 -0.23
C VAL A 54 -14.70 -6.04 1.26
N LEU A 55 -14.27 -4.85 1.69
CA LEU A 55 -14.14 -4.47 3.09
C LEU A 55 -14.52 -3.00 3.27
N ALA A 56 -15.27 -2.72 4.35
CA ALA A 56 -15.74 -1.38 4.70
C ALA A 56 -15.48 -1.08 6.17
N PRO A 57 -15.40 0.21 6.59
CA PRO A 57 -15.33 0.59 7.99
C PRO A 57 -16.50 0.05 8.83
N THR A 58 -16.26 -0.20 10.12
CA THR A 58 -17.29 -0.64 11.07
C THR A 58 -17.68 0.52 11.97
N PRO A 59 -18.89 1.09 11.85
CA PRO A 59 -19.33 2.21 12.69
C PRO A 59 -19.15 1.91 14.19
N GLY A 60 -18.52 2.84 14.91
CA GLY A 60 -18.26 2.72 16.35
C GLY A 60 -17.09 1.81 16.75
N ALA A 61 -16.40 1.19 15.78
CA ALA A 61 -15.20 0.38 16.06
C ALA A 61 -13.90 1.21 15.94
N TRP A 62 -12.78 0.57 16.20
CA TRP A 62 -11.44 1.19 16.05
C TRP A 62 -11.12 1.59 14.60
N ASP A 63 -11.78 0.97 13.64
CA ASP A 63 -11.71 1.22 12.20
C ASP A 63 -13.01 1.84 11.66
N ALA A 64 -13.64 2.70 12.45
CA ALA A 64 -14.94 3.29 12.14
C ALA A 64 -14.95 4.14 10.87
N GLY A 65 -13.79 4.49 10.36
CA GLY A 65 -13.64 5.44 9.26
C GLY A 65 -13.83 6.88 9.71
N ARG A 66 -13.45 7.78 8.85
CA ARG A 66 -13.62 9.24 8.99
C ARG A 66 -13.97 9.81 7.61
N ILE A 67 -14.14 11.13 7.49
CA ILE A 67 -14.50 11.77 6.22
C ILE A 67 -13.53 11.40 5.08
N ASP A 68 -12.22 11.29 5.39
CA ASP A 68 -11.15 11.11 4.40
C ASP A 68 -10.35 9.82 4.57
N GLY A 69 -10.86 8.83 5.30
CA GLY A 69 -10.13 7.58 5.50
C GLY A 69 -10.95 6.49 6.16
N GLY A 70 -10.64 5.25 5.83
CA GLY A 70 -11.42 4.08 6.26
C GLY A 70 -10.57 2.84 6.49
N VAL A 71 -10.82 1.81 5.68
CA VAL A 71 -10.13 0.50 5.74
C VAL A 71 -9.46 0.22 4.41
N HIS A 72 -8.15 0.38 4.32
CA HIS A 72 -7.38 0.29 3.09
C HIS A 72 -5.88 0.03 3.36
N ASN A 73 -5.01 0.19 2.35
CA ASN A 73 -3.55 0.11 2.41
C ASN A 73 -3.04 -1.09 3.21
N GLY A 74 -3.52 -2.28 2.80
CA GLY A 74 -3.22 -3.54 3.46
C GLY A 74 -2.37 -4.47 2.61
N ALA A 75 -2.11 -5.65 3.18
CA ALA A 75 -1.44 -6.77 2.54
C ALA A 75 -2.28 -8.03 2.64
N ILE A 76 -2.13 -8.95 1.69
CA ILE A 76 -2.87 -10.20 1.63
C ILE A 76 -1.92 -11.40 1.76
N VAL A 77 -2.30 -12.40 2.55
CA VAL A 77 -1.61 -13.69 2.64
C VAL A 77 -2.64 -14.81 2.58
N ILE A 78 -2.35 -15.87 1.81
CA ILE A 78 -3.17 -17.08 1.80
C ILE A 78 -2.45 -18.16 2.62
N ARG A 79 -3.07 -18.58 3.72
CA ARG A 79 -2.53 -19.61 4.62
C ARG A 79 -3.58 -20.68 4.86
N GLY A 80 -3.26 -21.94 4.55
CA GLY A 80 -4.20 -23.04 4.74
C GLY A 80 -5.51 -22.89 3.96
N GLY A 81 -5.50 -22.19 2.83
CA GLY A 81 -6.71 -21.92 2.04
C GLY A 81 -7.56 -20.75 2.55
N VAL A 82 -7.16 -20.09 3.62
CA VAL A 82 -7.80 -18.89 4.17
C VAL A 82 -7.02 -17.65 3.75
N PHE A 83 -7.72 -16.63 3.29
CA PHE A 83 -7.18 -15.32 3.00
C PHE A 83 -7.11 -14.50 4.29
N TYR A 84 -5.94 -13.97 4.60
CA TYR A 84 -5.70 -13.02 5.70
C TYR A 84 -5.39 -11.67 5.08
N TYR A 85 -6.29 -10.72 5.23
CA TYR A 85 -6.08 -9.33 4.81
C TYR A 85 -5.70 -8.50 6.01
N VAL A 86 -4.42 -8.12 6.09
CA VAL A 86 -3.88 -7.25 7.14
C VAL A 86 -4.00 -5.83 6.64
N TYR A 87 -4.77 -4.97 7.32
CA TYR A 87 -5.19 -3.68 6.79
C TYR A 87 -5.01 -2.53 7.77
N ARG A 88 -4.84 -1.35 7.23
CA ARG A 88 -4.94 -0.08 7.94
C ARG A 88 -6.40 0.23 8.19
N GLY A 89 -6.74 0.51 9.45
CA GLY A 89 -8.02 1.05 9.85
C GLY A 89 -7.85 2.47 10.41
N GLU A 90 -8.79 3.35 10.08
CA GLU A 90 -8.77 4.74 10.52
C GLU A 90 -9.99 5.06 11.35
N ARG A 91 -9.81 5.99 12.29
CA ARG A 91 -10.89 6.62 13.06
C ARG A 91 -10.55 8.08 13.37
N PRO A 92 -11.55 8.92 13.68
CA PRO A 92 -11.30 10.27 14.19
C PRO A 92 -10.44 10.26 15.45
N LEU A 93 -9.63 11.30 15.63
CA LEU A 93 -8.96 11.56 16.90
C LEU A 93 -9.97 11.73 18.03
N ASP A 94 -9.61 11.23 19.22
CA ASP A 94 -10.27 11.64 20.46
C ASP A 94 -10.05 13.15 20.68
N VAL A 95 -11.06 13.84 21.22
CA VAL A 95 -11.19 15.31 21.28
C VAL A 95 -9.99 16.04 21.93
N GLU A 96 -9.14 15.32 22.66
CA GLU A 96 -8.00 15.90 23.39
C GLU A 96 -6.71 16.01 22.56
N MET A 97 -6.62 15.39 21.41
CA MET A 97 -5.44 15.45 20.55
C MET A 97 -5.64 16.51 19.46
N LYS A 98 -5.10 17.68 19.66
CA LYS A 98 -5.07 18.74 18.65
C LYS A 98 -3.95 18.47 17.66
N SER A 99 -4.28 18.03 16.47
CA SER A 99 -3.34 17.92 15.35
C SER A 99 -3.96 18.45 14.07
N ASP A 100 -3.14 18.82 13.11
CA ASP A 100 -3.61 19.20 11.77
C ASP A 100 -4.16 17.99 10.98
N PHE A 101 -3.91 16.76 11.47
CA PHE A 101 -4.46 15.51 10.98
C PHE A 101 -5.39 14.92 12.04
N ASP A 102 -6.68 15.03 11.81
CA ASP A 102 -7.71 14.64 12.77
C ASP A 102 -8.01 13.15 12.80
N TYR A 103 -6.99 12.26 12.69
CA TYR A 103 -7.22 10.84 12.65
C TYR A 103 -6.13 9.99 13.30
N ILE A 104 -6.50 8.77 13.63
CA ILE A 104 -5.63 7.73 14.16
C ILE A 104 -5.72 6.52 13.26
N CYS A 105 -4.57 5.95 12.90
CA CYS A 105 -4.47 4.67 12.22
C CYS A 105 -3.94 3.59 13.15
N ASP A 106 -4.42 2.40 12.95
CA ASP A 106 -3.83 1.17 13.47
C ASP A 106 -3.99 0.03 12.45
N ILE A 107 -3.36 -1.08 12.72
CA ILE A 107 -3.38 -2.24 11.85
C ILE A 107 -4.24 -3.34 12.49
N GLY A 108 -5.05 -3.98 11.68
CA GLY A 108 -5.84 -5.14 12.07
C GLY A 108 -5.88 -6.19 10.98
N VAL A 109 -6.66 -7.23 11.20
CA VAL A 109 -6.79 -8.33 10.25
C VAL A 109 -8.25 -8.73 10.03
N ALA A 110 -8.56 -9.07 8.79
CA ALA A 110 -9.80 -9.72 8.40
C ALA A 110 -9.49 -11.03 7.67
N THR A 111 -10.30 -12.03 7.85
CA THR A 111 -10.16 -13.35 7.21
C THR A 111 -11.29 -13.64 6.24
N SER A 112 -10.99 -14.42 5.20
CA SER A 112 -11.98 -14.85 4.22
C SER A 112 -11.67 -16.24 3.68
N PRO A 113 -12.68 -17.10 3.48
CA PRO A 113 -12.51 -18.40 2.83
C PRO A 113 -12.41 -18.29 1.29
N ASP A 114 -12.84 -17.16 0.71
CA ASP A 114 -12.97 -16.99 -0.73
C ASP A 114 -12.27 -15.72 -1.27
N GLY A 115 -11.69 -14.91 -0.38
CA GLY A 115 -11.00 -13.66 -0.75
C GLY A 115 -11.92 -12.49 -1.11
N VAL A 116 -13.23 -12.67 -1.01
CA VAL A 116 -14.26 -11.66 -1.35
C VAL A 116 -15.07 -11.26 -0.11
N HIS A 117 -15.50 -12.25 0.67
CA HIS A 117 -16.30 -12.03 1.85
C HIS A 117 -15.43 -12.10 3.10
N PHE A 118 -15.01 -10.93 3.59
CA PHE A 118 -14.13 -10.83 4.73
C PHE A 118 -14.89 -10.66 6.06
N THR A 119 -14.38 -11.35 7.08
CA THR A 119 -14.79 -11.19 8.49
C THR A 119 -13.64 -10.58 9.27
N LYS A 120 -13.89 -9.46 9.95
CA LYS A 120 -12.88 -8.79 10.78
C LYS A 120 -12.63 -9.57 12.06
N GLU A 121 -11.37 -9.82 12.37
CA GLU A 121 -10.92 -10.53 13.57
C GLU A 121 -10.84 -9.56 14.76
N THR A 122 -11.99 -9.20 15.33
CA THR A 122 -12.10 -8.17 16.37
C THR A 122 -11.40 -8.54 17.68
N ALA A 123 -11.23 -9.84 17.96
CA ALA A 123 -10.49 -10.31 19.13
C ALA A 123 -8.97 -10.05 19.03
N HIS A 124 -8.47 -9.88 17.82
CA HIS A 124 -7.04 -9.69 17.51
C HIS A 124 -6.72 -8.32 16.93
N SER A 125 -7.72 -7.45 16.75
CA SER A 125 -7.55 -6.11 16.15
C SER A 125 -8.06 -5.02 17.09
N PRO A 126 -7.37 -3.86 17.17
CA PRO A 126 -6.14 -3.51 16.49
C PRO A 126 -4.88 -4.13 17.12
N PHE A 127 -3.77 -4.22 16.34
CA PHE A 127 -2.55 -4.90 16.78
C PHE A 127 -1.70 -4.08 17.75
N PHE A 128 -1.54 -2.78 17.50
CA PHE A 128 -0.46 -2.01 18.11
C PHE A 128 -0.91 -0.98 19.13
N ARG A 129 -2.14 -0.48 19.03
CA ARG A 129 -2.70 0.52 19.95
C ARG A 129 -3.61 -0.11 20.99
N GLN A 130 -3.08 -1.03 21.75
CA GLN A 130 -3.81 -1.61 22.89
C GLN A 130 -3.54 -0.80 24.17
N GLY A 131 -4.62 -0.48 24.90
CA GLY A 131 -4.51 0.21 26.19
C GLY A 131 -4.13 1.69 26.09
N ALA A 132 -3.14 2.11 26.89
CA ALA A 132 -2.72 3.50 27.03
C ALA A 132 -1.72 3.97 25.97
N ASP A 133 -1.24 3.09 25.08
CA ASP A 133 -0.30 3.47 24.02
C ASP A 133 -1.03 4.20 22.88
N ARG A 134 -1.29 5.49 23.11
CA ARG A 134 -1.94 6.39 22.15
C ARG A 134 -0.96 7.27 21.39
N ARG A 135 0.33 7.13 21.69
CA ARG A 135 1.37 8.00 21.14
C ARG A 135 1.58 7.77 19.65
N TYR A 136 1.53 6.51 19.21
CA TYR A 136 1.87 6.15 17.84
C TYR A 136 0.64 5.79 17.01
N SER A 137 0.73 6.08 15.71
CA SER A 137 -0.21 5.64 14.68
C SER A 137 0.55 4.80 13.66
N TYR A 138 -0.12 3.83 13.04
CA TYR A 138 0.50 2.87 12.12
C TYR A 138 -0.30 2.79 10.83
N GLU A 139 0.40 2.86 9.68
CA GLU A 139 -0.25 2.87 8.37
C GLU A 139 0.57 2.19 7.28
N ASP A 140 -0.06 1.88 6.13
CA ASP A 140 0.58 1.42 4.90
C ASP A 140 1.37 0.12 5.06
N VAL A 141 0.63 -0.99 5.07
CA VAL A 141 1.17 -2.32 5.37
C VAL A 141 1.84 -2.94 4.15
N ASN A 142 3.08 -3.37 4.31
CA ASN A 142 3.73 -4.35 3.45
C ASN A 142 4.05 -5.60 4.28
N LEU A 143 3.88 -6.80 3.70
CA LEU A 143 4.00 -8.05 4.44
C LEU A 143 4.67 -9.13 3.59
N VAL A 144 5.71 -9.75 4.17
CA VAL A 144 6.41 -10.89 3.56
C VAL A 144 6.55 -12.03 4.56
N GLU A 145 6.75 -13.24 4.03
CA GLU A 145 7.02 -14.45 4.81
C GLU A 145 8.45 -14.91 4.56
N HIS A 146 9.12 -15.36 5.61
CA HIS A 146 10.39 -16.06 5.51
C HIS A 146 10.53 -17.10 6.63
N GLU A 147 10.75 -18.35 6.26
CA GLU A 147 10.97 -19.47 7.19
C GLU A 147 9.87 -19.59 8.28
N GLY A 148 8.61 -19.45 7.87
CA GLY A 148 7.44 -19.55 8.73
C GLY A 148 7.25 -18.36 9.68
N THR A 149 7.98 -17.26 9.46
CA THR A 149 7.78 -15.98 10.14
C THR A 149 7.25 -14.96 9.17
N TYR A 150 6.21 -14.25 9.54
CA TYR A 150 5.69 -13.10 8.82
C TYR A 150 6.36 -11.83 9.33
N TYR A 151 6.78 -10.98 8.41
CA TYR A 151 7.41 -9.69 8.67
C TYR A 151 6.48 -8.60 8.13
N LEU A 152 5.93 -7.79 9.03
CA LEU A 152 5.06 -6.68 8.70
C LEU A 152 5.86 -5.39 8.77
N PHE A 153 5.95 -4.69 7.66
CA PHE A 153 6.50 -3.36 7.56
C PHE A 153 5.37 -2.35 7.40
N CYS A 154 5.38 -1.28 8.18
CA CYS A 154 4.41 -0.21 8.07
C CYS A 154 5.03 1.12 8.46
N ASN A 155 4.37 2.23 8.20
CA ASN A 155 4.82 3.52 8.68
C ASN A 155 4.40 3.73 10.13
N GLN A 156 5.28 4.25 10.96
CA GLN A 156 4.96 4.71 12.32
C GLN A 156 4.98 6.23 12.37
N TRP A 157 3.90 6.81 12.91
CA TRP A 157 3.78 8.24 13.22
C TRP A 157 3.84 8.48 14.71
N ASP A 158 4.48 9.57 15.14
CA ASP A 158 4.53 10.03 16.52
C ASP A 158 3.67 11.28 16.71
N TRP A 159 2.65 11.18 17.57
CA TRP A 159 1.67 12.24 17.82
C TRP A 159 2.01 13.17 18.99
N GLU A 160 3.01 12.84 19.82
CA GLU A 160 3.39 13.67 20.98
C GLU A 160 4.12 14.96 20.61
N HIS A 161 4.66 15.08 19.41
CA HIS A 161 5.35 16.28 18.96
C HIS A 161 4.33 17.33 18.48
N GLN A 162 3.90 18.18 19.42
CA GLN A 162 2.96 19.28 19.21
C GLN A 162 3.23 20.03 17.89
N GLY A 163 2.30 19.95 16.95
CA GLY A 163 2.28 20.73 15.72
C GLY A 163 3.21 20.24 14.59
N ASN A 164 4.08 19.27 14.81
CA ASN A 164 4.89 18.65 13.78
C ASN A 164 4.69 17.14 13.83
N HIS A 165 3.76 16.64 13.02
CA HIS A 165 3.64 15.21 12.79
C HIS A 165 4.96 14.69 12.24
N ARG A 166 5.62 13.85 12.99
CA ARG A 166 6.85 13.23 12.53
C ARG A 166 6.56 11.79 12.19
N ILE A 167 6.74 11.46 10.93
CA ILE A 167 6.88 10.06 10.53
C ILE A 167 8.19 9.58 11.14
N ASN A 168 8.12 8.59 12.03
CA ASN A 168 9.33 7.95 12.58
C ASN A 168 10.04 7.08 11.54
N GLY A 169 9.32 6.66 10.49
CA GLY A 169 9.82 5.84 9.41
C GLY A 169 9.17 4.46 9.34
N THR A 170 9.78 3.57 8.59
CA THR A 170 9.34 2.19 8.46
C THR A 170 9.53 1.45 9.79
N PHE A 171 8.44 0.90 10.31
CA PHE A 171 8.36 0.10 11.54
C PHE A 171 8.23 -1.38 11.18
N LEU A 172 8.85 -2.25 11.98
CA LEU A 172 8.78 -3.70 11.81
C LEU A 172 8.06 -4.36 12.98
N ALA A 173 7.18 -5.30 12.66
CA ALA A 173 6.65 -6.29 13.59
C ALA A 173 6.73 -7.69 12.97
N THR A 174 6.76 -8.73 13.80
CA THR A 174 6.84 -10.14 13.36
C THR A 174 5.73 -10.98 13.97
N SER A 175 5.28 -12.01 13.23
CA SER A 175 4.26 -12.95 13.66
C SER A 175 4.53 -14.36 13.15
N ARG A 176 3.99 -15.37 13.84
CA ARG A 176 3.96 -16.77 13.38
C ARG A 176 2.60 -17.20 12.87
N ASP A 177 1.56 -16.42 13.12
CA ASP A 177 0.17 -16.81 12.88
C ASP A 177 -0.69 -15.74 12.19
N LEU A 178 -0.16 -14.52 11.95
CA LEU A 178 -0.87 -13.35 11.41
C LEU A 178 -1.87 -12.69 12.38
N LEU A 179 -2.01 -13.23 13.59
CA LEU A 179 -2.95 -12.75 14.61
C LEU A 179 -2.25 -12.09 15.78
N HIS A 180 -1.08 -12.61 16.17
CA HIS A 180 -0.28 -12.11 17.29
C HIS A 180 1.05 -11.56 16.79
N TRP A 181 1.32 -10.29 17.11
CA TRP A 181 2.45 -9.54 16.57
C TRP A 181 3.41 -9.06 17.64
N GLU A 182 4.69 -9.28 17.43
CA GLU A 182 5.78 -8.78 18.25
C GLU A 182 6.40 -7.56 17.60
N LYS A 183 6.36 -6.41 18.28
CA LYS A 183 6.97 -5.16 17.83
C LYS A 183 8.50 -5.29 17.84
N ARG A 184 9.15 -4.98 16.73
CA ARG A 184 10.62 -4.96 16.60
C ARG A 184 11.17 -3.53 16.63
N GLY A 185 10.37 -2.54 16.24
CA GLY A 185 10.76 -1.13 16.28
C GLY A 185 11.00 -0.53 14.89
N ILE A 186 11.64 0.63 14.87
CA ILE A 186 11.98 1.36 13.64
C ILE A 186 13.14 0.67 12.93
N VAL A 187 12.98 0.44 11.64
CA VAL A 187 13.94 -0.28 10.78
C VAL A 187 15.22 0.52 10.54
N PHE A 188 15.10 1.85 10.45
CA PHE A 188 16.22 2.77 10.19
C PHE A 188 16.35 3.82 11.31
N PRO A 189 16.74 3.43 12.55
CA PRO A 189 16.71 4.33 13.70
C PRO A 189 17.69 5.51 13.59
N ASP A 190 18.79 5.33 12.87
CA ASP A 190 19.86 6.33 12.71
C ASP A 190 19.72 7.15 11.41
N ALA A 191 18.62 6.96 10.66
CA ALA A 191 18.44 7.65 9.39
C ALA A 191 18.23 9.16 9.59
N THR A 192 18.99 9.96 8.85
CA THR A 192 18.84 11.42 8.82
C THR A 192 17.62 11.86 7.99
N ARG A 193 17.04 10.97 7.21
CA ARG A 193 15.82 11.13 6.41
C ARG A 193 14.77 10.15 6.86
N THR A 194 13.51 10.53 6.70
CA THR A 194 12.39 9.63 6.95
C THR A 194 12.34 8.57 5.86
N HIS A 195 12.58 7.31 6.22
CA HIS A 195 12.44 6.15 5.35
C HIS A 195 11.04 5.57 5.55
N ARG A 196 10.12 5.85 4.65
CA ARG A 196 8.73 5.37 4.74
C ARG A 196 8.34 4.52 3.55
N ASN A 197 7.26 3.75 3.68
CA ASN A 197 6.72 2.86 2.65
C ASN A 197 7.81 1.92 2.12
N GLY A 198 8.45 1.20 3.03
CA GLY A 198 9.40 0.15 2.67
C GLY A 198 8.68 -1.08 2.13
N VAL A 199 8.87 -1.43 0.86
CA VAL A 199 8.29 -2.61 0.23
C VAL A 199 9.37 -3.64 -0.07
N VAL A 200 9.25 -4.81 0.55
CA VAL A 200 10.22 -5.90 0.41
C VAL A 200 9.90 -6.74 -0.81
N LEU A 201 10.91 -7.04 -1.62
CA LEU A 201 10.79 -7.93 -2.77
C LEU A 201 10.38 -9.34 -2.34
N HIS A 202 9.29 -9.84 -2.92
CA HIS A 202 8.76 -11.18 -2.63
C HIS A 202 8.21 -11.87 -3.88
N ASP A 203 7.89 -13.16 -3.79
CA ASP A 203 7.22 -13.93 -4.82
C ASP A 203 5.67 -13.83 -4.69
N PRO A 204 4.91 -14.40 -5.64
CA PRO A 204 3.44 -14.39 -5.61
C PRO A 204 2.79 -15.04 -4.38
N GLN A 205 3.54 -15.75 -3.57
CA GLN A 205 3.10 -16.36 -2.30
C GLN A 205 3.59 -15.57 -1.08
N ASN A 206 4.00 -14.33 -1.25
CA ASN A 206 4.57 -13.44 -0.23
C ASN A 206 5.91 -13.91 0.38
N ARG A 207 6.59 -14.89 -0.22
CA ARG A 207 7.90 -15.33 0.29
C ARG A 207 8.97 -14.31 -0.10
N ALA A 208 9.68 -13.79 0.91
CA ALA A 208 10.75 -12.82 0.69
C ALA A 208 11.84 -13.40 -0.23
N LEU A 209 12.25 -12.64 -1.22
CA LEU A 209 13.25 -13.05 -2.20
C LEU A 209 14.61 -12.38 -1.92
N ARG A 210 15.67 -13.10 -2.25
CA ARG A 210 17.03 -12.57 -2.24
C ARG A 210 17.51 -12.29 -3.66
N VAL A 211 18.15 -11.15 -3.80
CA VAL A 211 18.90 -10.74 -4.99
C VAL A 211 20.37 -10.63 -4.56
N ASN A 212 21.26 -11.33 -5.27
CA ASN A 212 22.69 -11.38 -4.93
C ASN A 212 22.95 -11.73 -3.45
N GLY A 213 22.14 -12.65 -2.89
CA GLY A 213 22.26 -13.11 -1.51
C GLY A 213 21.61 -12.23 -0.45
N LYS A 214 21.07 -11.06 -0.80
CA LYS A 214 20.45 -10.10 0.13
C LYS A 214 18.95 -9.96 -0.14
N PHE A 215 18.16 -9.72 0.91
CA PHE A 215 16.81 -9.20 0.77
C PHE A 215 16.86 -7.75 0.30
N VAL A 216 15.88 -7.34 -0.49
CA VAL A 216 15.81 -6.02 -1.11
C VAL A 216 14.53 -5.33 -0.68
N MET A 217 14.63 -4.05 -0.31
CA MET A 217 13.50 -3.19 0.03
C MET A 217 13.57 -1.91 -0.80
N TYR A 218 12.51 -1.62 -1.56
CA TYR A 218 12.30 -0.33 -2.17
C TYR A 218 11.62 0.61 -1.17
N ILE A 219 12.09 1.83 -1.08
CA ILE A 219 11.63 2.82 -0.09
C ILE A 219 11.22 4.08 -0.83
N ASN A 220 10.19 4.76 -0.37
CA ASN A 220 9.79 6.04 -0.93
C ASN A 220 10.97 7.03 -1.02
N ASP A 221 10.82 8.02 -1.88
CA ASP A 221 11.87 8.95 -2.28
C ASP A 221 13.01 8.31 -3.11
N GLY A 222 12.75 7.11 -3.66
CA GLY A 222 13.68 6.43 -4.55
C GLY A 222 14.91 5.89 -3.85
N LEU A 223 14.75 5.40 -2.63
CA LEU A 223 15.80 4.71 -1.91
C LEU A 223 15.65 3.19 -2.05
N ILE A 224 16.76 2.49 -1.92
CA ILE A 224 16.80 1.03 -1.86
C ILE A 224 17.62 0.60 -0.64
N ALA A 225 17.22 -0.48 0.00
CA ALA A 225 17.93 -1.04 1.13
C ALA A 225 18.10 -2.55 1.01
N TYR A 226 19.13 -3.05 1.66
CA TYR A 226 19.51 -4.46 1.66
C TYR A 226 19.61 -5.01 3.08
N SER A 227 19.22 -6.29 3.25
CA SER A 227 19.27 -7.00 4.53
C SER A 227 19.73 -8.44 4.36
N ASP A 228 20.37 -8.97 5.40
CA ASP A 228 20.68 -10.40 5.50
C ASP A 228 19.57 -11.20 6.19
N ASP A 229 18.73 -10.56 7.00
CA ASP A 229 17.85 -11.22 7.98
C ASP A 229 16.42 -10.64 8.06
N LEU A 230 16.06 -9.68 7.21
CA LEU A 230 14.79 -8.94 7.21
C LEU A 230 14.57 -8.03 8.44
N VAL A 231 15.49 -7.99 9.37
CA VAL A 231 15.42 -7.18 10.61
C VAL A 231 16.35 -5.98 10.53
N HIS A 232 17.61 -6.24 10.16
CA HIS A 232 18.65 -5.21 10.07
C HIS A 232 18.85 -4.80 8.61
N TRP A 233 18.51 -3.56 8.31
CA TRP A 233 18.54 -3.02 6.96
C TRP A 233 19.58 -1.92 6.82
N LYS A 234 20.22 -1.90 5.68
CA LYS A 234 21.16 -0.85 5.30
C LYS A 234 20.68 -0.20 4.03
N SER A 235 20.30 1.08 4.10
CA SER A 235 19.96 1.85 2.90
C SER A 235 21.21 2.10 2.07
N HIS A 236 21.04 2.06 0.77
CA HIS A 236 22.05 2.45 -0.20
C HIS A 236 21.79 3.90 -0.60
N ASP A 237 22.81 4.75 -0.58
CA ASP A 237 22.66 6.20 -0.86
C ASP A 237 22.44 6.51 -2.35
N VAL A 238 22.04 5.53 -3.15
CA VAL A 238 21.71 5.70 -4.55
C VAL A 238 20.23 6.03 -4.69
N LYS A 239 19.91 7.13 -5.35
CA LYS A 239 18.54 7.43 -5.73
C LYS A 239 18.13 6.55 -6.91
N VAL A 240 17.29 5.57 -6.63
CA VAL A 240 16.59 4.80 -7.66
C VAL A 240 15.38 5.61 -8.09
N ARG A 241 15.34 6.04 -9.32
CA ARG A 241 14.21 6.83 -9.85
C ARG A 241 13.32 5.96 -10.71
N TRP A 242 12.04 5.94 -10.39
CA TRP A 242 11.02 5.29 -11.20
C TRP A 242 9.81 6.21 -11.39
N PRO A 243 9.08 6.10 -12.50
CA PRO A 243 7.86 6.87 -12.72
C PRO A 243 6.69 6.30 -11.90
N GLY A 244 5.67 7.12 -11.65
CA GLY A 244 4.39 6.68 -11.11
C GLY A 244 4.22 6.78 -9.61
N GLY A 245 5.13 7.46 -8.90
CA GLY A 245 4.93 7.78 -7.48
C GLY A 245 5.45 6.73 -6.52
N GLU A 246 4.72 6.48 -5.44
CA GLU A 246 5.15 5.60 -4.35
C GLU A 246 5.27 4.14 -4.80
N GLY A 247 6.33 3.44 -4.42
CA GLY A 247 6.41 1.99 -4.54
C GLY A 247 5.47 1.33 -3.52
N CYS A 248 4.58 0.47 -4.02
CA CYS A 248 3.55 -0.16 -3.21
C CYS A 248 3.78 -1.65 -2.99
N LEU A 249 4.38 -2.34 -3.97
CA LEU A 249 4.70 -3.76 -3.90
C LEU A 249 5.79 -4.09 -4.92
N ALA A 250 6.80 -4.83 -4.50
CA ALA A 250 7.86 -5.37 -5.36
C ALA A 250 7.72 -6.89 -5.53
N LEU A 251 7.44 -7.33 -6.74
CA LEU A 251 7.15 -8.72 -7.07
C LEU A 251 8.22 -9.31 -8.00
N GLY A 252 8.85 -10.40 -7.56
CA GLY A 252 9.76 -11.19 -8.38
C GLY A 252 9.24 -12.61 -8.61
N ARG A 253 9.87 -13.34 -9.51
CA ARG A 253 9.54 -14.74 -9.82
C ARG A 253 8.05 -14.97 -10.14
N TYR A 254 7.40 -13.99 -10.72
CA TYR A 254 5.98 -14.05 -11.08
C TYR A 254 5.76 -14.66 -12.47
N SER A 255 6.83 -14.80 -13.27
CA SER A 255 6.80 -15.40 -14.59
C SER A 255 7.92 -16.44 -14.73
N GLU A 256 7.56 -17.64 -15.18
CA GLU A 256 8.54 -18.71 -15.48
C GLU A 256 9.42 -18.35 -16.69
N LYS A 257 8.89 -17.53 -17.62
CA LYS A 257 9.61 -17.12 -18.83
C LYS A 257 10.72 -16.11 -18.52
N ASN A 258 10.49 -15.26 -17.52
CA ASN A 258 11.41 -14.19 -17.13
C ASN A 258 11.62 -14.21 -15.61
N PRO A 259 12.34 -15.20 -15.06
CA PRO A 259 12.50 -15.34 -13.61
C PRO A 259 13.35 -14.24 -12.97
N ASP A 260 14.07 -13.47 -13.79
CA ASP A 260 14.90 -12.33 -13.37
C ASP A 260 14.13 -11.00 -13.31
N ASP A 261 12.91 -10.96 -13.84
CA ASP A 261 12.10 -9.77 -13.84
C ASP A 261 11.56 -9.46 -12.42
N ILE A 262 11.60 -8.17 -12.07
CA ILE A 262 10.98 -7.59 -10.88
C ILE A 262 10.00 -6.54 -11.36
N VAL A 263 8.73 -6.66 -10.98
CA VAL A 263 7.72 -5.62 -11.19
C VAL A 263 7.49 -4.88 -9.89
N LEU A 264 7.70 -3.57 -9.92
CA LEU A 264 7.30 -2.64 -8.86
C LEU A 264 5.95 -2.05 -9.23
N PHE A 265 4.93 -2.36 -8.44
CA PHE A 265 3.65 -1.66 -8.50
C PHE A 265 3.79 -0.31 -7.81
N THR A 266 3.25 0.72 -8.44
CA THR A 266 3.34 2.09 -7.96
C THR A 266 1.96 2.71 -7.79
N GLY A 267 1.83 3.60 -6.80
CA GLY A 267 0.65 4.41 -6.57
C GLY A 267 1.01 5.89 -6.64
N GLY A 268 0.43 6.64 -7.57
CA GLY A 268 0.78 8.03 -7.72
C GLY A 268 -0.03 8.78 -8.75
N ASN A 269 0.36 10.04 -8.97
CA ASN A 269 -0.25 10.90 -9.96
C ASN A 269 0.04 10.35 -11.37
N HIS A 270 -0.99 9.85 -12.00
CA HIS A 270 -1.01 9.64 -13.43
C HIS A 270 -1.84 10.77 -14.04
N THR A 271 -1.42 11.27 -15.19
CA THR A 271 -2.00 12.39 -15.90
C THR A 271 -3.52 12.50 -15.76
N GLY A 272 -3.98 13.51 -15.02
CA GLY A 272 -5.40 13.74 -14.75
C GLY A 272 -6.04 12.82 -13.69
N HIS A 273 -5.29 11.87 -13.10
CA HIS A 273 -5.78 11.00 -12.03
C HIS A 273 -4.90 11.14 -10.80
N PHE A 274 -5.48 11.59 -9.71
CA PHE A 274 -4.86 11.59 -8.40
C PHE A 274 -4.90 10.16 -7.87
N TYR A 275 -3.74 9.54 -7.66
CA TYR A 275 -3.53 8.13 -7.38
C TYR A 275 -4.22 7.16 -8.35
N ALA A 276 -3.42 6.56 -9.17
CA ALA A 276 -3.72 5.40 -10.00
C ALA A 276 -2.58 4.38 -9.85
N ILE A 277 -2.81 3.17 -10.31
CA ILE A 277 -1.85 2.06 -10.14
C ILE A 277 -1.05 1.88 -11.42
N GLY A 278 0.27 1.96 -11.30
CA GLY A 278 1.21 1.74 -12.41
C GLY A 278 2.14 0.57 -12.15
N GLU A 279 2.93 0.22 -13.17
CA GLU A 279 3.94 -0.83 -13.10
C GLU A 279 5.26 -0.38 -13.72
N VAL A 280 6.35 -0.71 -13.05
CA VAL A 280 7.73 -0.46 -13.46
C VAL A 280 8.52 -1.76 -13.41
N LEU A 281 9.23 -2.06 -14.49
CA LEU A 281 10.08 -3.25 -14.63
C LEU A 281 11.51 -2.95 -14.19
N PHE A 282 12.01 -3.78 -13.31
CA PHE A 282 13.43 -3.92 -12.94
C PHE A 282 13.93 -5.32 -13.26
N SER A 283 15.20 -5.58 -12.96
CA SER A 283 15.81 -6.90 -13.07
C SER A 283 16.45 -7.29 -11.73
N ALA A 284 16.43 -8.57 -11.37
CA ALA A 284 17.16 -9.07 -10.21
C ALA A 284 18.69 -8.94 -10.38
N SER A 285 19.20 -8.89 -11.60
CA SER A 285 20.62 -8.59 -11.87
C SER A 285 20.98 -7.11 -11.68
N ASP A 286 19.98 -6.21 -11.79
CA ASP A 286 20.11 -4.77 -11.51
C ASP A 286 18.80 -4.23 -10.92
N PRO A 287 18.62 -4.33 -9.60
CA PRO A 287 17.40 -3.88 -8.94
C PRO A 287 17.34 -2.36 -8.72
N GLU A 288 18.38 -1.63 -9.11
CA GLU A 288 18.51 -0.19 -8.90
C GLU A 288 18.17 0.64 -10.16
N THR A 289 18.10 0.00 -11.33
CA THR A 289 17.83 0.69 -12.60
C THR A 289 16.52 0.20 -13.22
N PRO A 290 15.49 1.06 -13.37
CA PRO A 290 14.26 0.67 -14.07
C PRO A 290 14.55 0.43 -15.55
N ARG A 291 14.07 -0.68 -16.10
CA ARG A 291 14.25 -1.11 -17.49
C ARG A 291 13.14 -0.64 -18.41
N ALA A 292 11.91 -0.63 -17.87
CA ALA A 292 10.71 -0.23 -18.59
C ALA A 292 9.61 0.16 -17.61
N TRP A 293 8.56 0.80 -18.10
CA TRP A 293 7.35 1.11 -17.35
C TRP A 293 6.15 1.16 -18.30
N LEU A 294 4.97 0.99 -17.76
CA LEU A 294 3.75 1.16 -18.55
C LEU A 294 3.47 2.66 -18.77
N PRO A 295 3.11 3.07 -19.99
CA PRO A 295 2.81 4.48 -20.29
C PRO A 295 1.44 4.93 -19.73
N ARG A 296 0.61 3.99 -19.25
CA ARG A 296 -0.70 4.24 -18.66
C ARG A 296 -0.87 3.38 -17.39
N PRO A 297 -1.72 3.80 -16.45
CA PRO A 297 -2.01 2.99 -15.28
C PRO A 297 -2.70 1.68 -15.66
N VAL A 298 -2.38 0.60 -14.94
CA VAL A 298 -3.05 -0.71 -15.08
C VAL A 298 -4.43 -0.72 -14.47
N LEU A 299 -4.65 0.17 -13.49
CA LEU A 299 -5.95 0.40 -12.86
C LEU A 299 -6.08 1.86 -12.45
N LYS A 300 -7.22 2.46 -12.72
CA LYS A 300 -7.58 3.83 -12.36
C LYS A 300 -8.99 3.91 -11.82
N ALA A 301 -9.27 4.98 -11.08
CA ALA A 301 -10.62 5.22 -10.59
C ALA A 301 -11.61 5.44 -11.73
N GLU A 302 -12.83 4.96 -11.53
CA GLU A 302 -13.96 5.20 -12.43
C GLU A 302 -15.08 5.89 -11.65
N PRO A 303 -15.43 7.15 -11.99
CA PRO A 303 -16.43 7.94 -11.26
C PRO A 303 -17.81 7.31 -11.15
N ARG A 304 -18.11 6.32 -12.00
CA ARG A 304 -19.37 5.55 -11.95
C ARG A 304 -19.50 4.67 -10.71
N TYR A 305 -18.37 4.33 -10.07
CA TYR A 305 -18.38 3.53 -8.84
C TYR A 305 -18.40 4.44 -7.61
N PRO A 306 -19.45 4.39 -6.77
CA PRO A 306 -19.56 5.25 -5.58
C PRO A 306 -18.38 5.12 -4.62
N TRP A 307 -17.83 3.91 -4.49
CA TRP A 307 -16.68 3.62 -3.62
C TRP A 307 -15.33 4.11 -4.16
N GLU A 308 -15.27 4.58 -5.39
CA GLU A 308 -14.07 5.19 -5.98
C GLU A 308 -14.22 6.69 -6.20
N SER A 309 -15.46 7.17 -6.35
CA SER A 309 -15.73 8.57 -6.64
C SER A 309 -15.56 9.48 -5.43
N GLY A 310 -15.53 8.93 -4.20
CA GLY A 310 -15.52 9.72 -2.96
C GLY A 310 -16.75 10.63 -2.79
N ARG A 311 -17.78 10.43 -3.63
CA ARG A 311 -19.04 11.17 -3.56
C ARG A 311 -19.98 10.43 -2.63
N ALA A 312 -20.82 11.18 -1.92
CA ALA A 312 -21.74 10.61 -0.95
C ALA A 312 -22.50 9.41 -1.52
N ALA A 313 -22.21 8.23 -0.99
CA ALA A 313 -23.08 7.09 -1.19
C ALA A 313 -24.32 7.24 -0.30
N GLU A 314 -25.40 6.53 -0.67
CA GLU A 314 -26.60 6.40 0.15
C GLU A 314 -26.25 5.94 1.59
N PRO A 315 -26.99 6.40 2.61
CA PRO A 315 -26.78 5.91 3.98
C PRO A 315 -26.76 4.36 4.05
N PRO A 316 -25.92 3.75 4.88
CA PRO A 316 -25.15 4.33 5.97
C PRO A 316 -23.77 4.91 5.56
N HIS A 317 -23.37 4.83 4.31
CA HIS A 317 -22.03 5.15 3.81
C HIS A 317 -21.97 6.56 3.23
N ARG A 318 -22.15 7.59 4.05
CA ARG A 318 -21.89 8.97 3.63
C ARG A 318 -20.37 9.21 3.63
N VAL A 319 -19.72 8.91 2.53
CA VAL A 319 -18.32 9.27 2.31
C VAL A 319 -18.28 10.57 1.52
N ILE A 320 -17.84 11.63 2.15
CA ILE A 320 -17.38 12.83 1.46
C ILE A 320 -15.86 12.81 1.59
N SER A 321 -15.20 11.99 0.76
CA SER A 321 -13.76 11.99 0.74
C SER A 321 -13.24 13.21 0.00
N THR A 322 -12.17 13.84 0.52
CA THR A 322 -11.37 14.81 -0.22
C THR A 322 -10.59 14.13 -1.33
N PHE A 323 -10.34 12.83 -1.20
CA PHE A 323 -9.71 11.97 -2.22
C PHE A 323 -10.76 11.43 -3.20
N ARG A 324 -11.23 12.29 -4.07
CA ARG A 324 -12.23 11.94 -5.10
C ARG A 324 -11.56 11.31 -6.31
N ASP A 325 -12.29 10.35 -6.91
CA ASP A 325 -11.84 9.69 -8.13
C ASP A 325 -10.41 9.13 -7.98
N CYS A 326 -10.17 8.47 -6.85
CA CYS A 326 -8.87 7.99 -6.39
C CYS A 326 -8.92 6.49 -6.10
N ILE A 327 -7.90 5.79 -6.53
CA ILE A 327 -7.61 4.42 -6.09
C ILE A 327 -6.12 4.28 -5.76
N PHE A 328 -5.81 3.46 -4.78
CA PHE A 328 -4.44 3.19 -4.37
C PHE A 328 -4.19 1.68 -4.29
N PHE A 329 -2.98 1.25 -4.66
CA PHE A 329 -2.59 -0.16 -4.56
C PHE A 329 -2.54 -0.58 -3.08
N ASN A 330 -3.12 -1.75 -2.77
CA ASN A 330 -3.04 -2.32 -1.43
C ASN A 330 -2.24 -3.63 -1.42
N ALA A 331 -2.68 -4.63 -2.19
CA ALA A 331 -2.09 -5.95 -2.16
C ALA A 331 -2.30 -6.71 -3.49
N LEU A 332 -1.42 -7.67 -3.76
CA LEU A 332 -1.54 -8.56 -4.92
C LEU A 332 -1.22 -9.99 -4.50
N THR A 333 -2.00 -10.96 -4.99
CA THR A 333 -1.71 -12.37 -4.82
C THR A 333 -2.11 -13.16 -6.07
N LEU A 334 -1.43 -14.27 -6.33
CA LEU A 334 -1.79 -15.22 -7.37
C LEU A 334 -2.56 -16.38 -6.73
N HIS A 335 -3.84 -16.52 -7.06
CA HIS A 335 -4.68 -17.59 -6.57
C HIS A 335 -5.38 -18.33 -7.71
N ARG A 336 -5.19 -19.63 -7.79
CA ARG A 336 -5.81 -20.52 -8.81
C ARG A 336 -5.62 -20.04 -10.24
N GLY A 337 -4.42 -19.53 -10.57
CA GLY A 337 -4.09 -19.06 -11.92
C GLY A 337 -4.72 -17.69 -12.27
N GLN A 338 -5.14 -16.94 -11.28
CA GLN A 338 -5.69 -15.60 -11.46
C GLN A 338 -4.99 -14.63 -10.49
N TRP A 339 -4.62 -13.44 -10.96
CA TRP A 339 -4.14 -12.35 -10.14
C TRP A 339 -5.29 -11.65 -9.44
N TRP A 340 -5.15 -11.45 -8.15
CA TRP A 340 -6.10 -10.77 -7.28
C TRP A 340 -5.45 -9.51 -6.72
N LEU A 341 -5.84 -8.37 -7.23
CA LEU A 341 -5.36 -7.07 -6.82
C LEU A 341 -6.38 -6.41 -5.91
N TYR A 342 -6.02 -6.23 -4.64
CA TYR A 342 -6.80 -5.44 -3.71
C TYR A 342 -6.34 -3.99 -3.80
N TYR A 343 -7.30 -3.05 -3.79
CA TYR A 343 -7.02 -1.63 -3.89
C TYR A 343 -7.92 -0.81 -2.98
N GLY A 344 -7.43 0.37 -2.54
CA GLY A 344 -8.21 1.36 -1.81
C GLY A 344 -9.09 2.15 -2.75
N GLY A 345 -10.39 2.21 -2.47
CA GLY A 345 -11.33 3.09 -3.16
C GLY A 345 -11.56 4.35 -2.35
N SER A 346 -11.19 5.52 -2.91
CA SER A 346 -11.34 6.85 -2.29
C SER A 346 -10.78 6.93 -0.85
N GLU A 347 -9.68 6.21 -0.56
CA GLU A 347 -9.06 6.14 0.79
C GLU A 347 -10.03 5.62 1.89
N TYR A 348 -11.13 4.97 1.50
CA TYR A 348 -12.17 4.59 2.45
C TYR A 348 -12.51 3.10 2.46
N TYR A 349 -12.53 2.46 1.32
CA TYR A 349 -12.89 1.06 1.15
C TYR A 349 -11.73 0.23 0.65
N THR A 350 -11.73 -1.07 0.99
CA THR A 350 -10.95 -2.03 0.22
C THR A 350 -11.81 -2.64 -0.87
N CYS A 351 -11.27 -2.64 -2.07
CA CYS A 351 -11.88 -3.17 -3.28
C CYS A 351 -10.99 -4.25 -3.90
N LEU A 352 -11.53 -5.01 -4.84
CA LEU A 352 -10.86 -6.08 -5.55
C LEU A 352 -10.96 -5.89 -7.07
N ALA A 353 -9.86 -6.15 -7.77
CA ALA A 353 -9.83 -6.35 -9.21
C ALA A 353 -9.06 -7.64 -9.53
N THR A 354 -9.35 -8.27 -10.65
CA THR A 354 -8.72 -9.54 -11.03
C THR A 354 -8.20 -9.49 -12.46
N ALA A 355 -7.11 -10.24 -12.70
CA ALA A 355 -6.55 -10.43 -14.03
C ALA A 355 -6.20 -11.91 -14.24
N LYS A 356 -6.05 -12.33 -15.51
CA LYS A 356 -5.57 -13.67 -15.84
C LYS A 356 -4.10 -13.80 -15.41
N GLY A 357 -3.75 -14.93 -14.77
CA GLY A 357 -2.39 -15.27 -14.40
C GLY A 357 -1.62 -15.96 -15.51
#